data_afc3ee207b9fa829ff66c2bb1978e61a
#
_entry.id   afc3ee207b9fa829ff66c2bb1978e61a
#
_cell.length_a   1.000
_cell.length_b   1.000
_cell.length_c   1.000
_cell.angle_alpha   90.00
_cell.angle_beta   90.00
_cell.angle_gamma   90.00
#
_symmetry.space_group_name_H-M   'P 1'
#
loop_
_entity.id
_entity.type
_entity.pdbx_description
1 polymer ?
#
loop_
_entity_poly.entity_id
_entity_poly.type
_entity_poly.pdbx_seq_one_letter_code
_entity_poly.pdbx_strand_id
1 'polypeptide(L)'
;MTNQNDRYYQPSDIKDALQTIQQLFNRYTDAPLTQELIDYHQKLVNQLQTNLLPLARQQHEQLRVDQITSMIAVMQDWLKLRLAGRPFNGRMRHFRFESNQQPSFKRRVHKIRGNANHRASRH
;
A
#
# COMPACT_ATOMS: atom_id res chain seq x y z
N MET A 1 -31.63 9.46 8.43
CA MET A 1 -31.07 9.19 8.18
C MET A 1 -29.84 9.64 8.11
N THR A 2 -29.56 10.52 8.28
CA THR A 2 -28.32 11.06 8.28
C THR A 2 -27.47 10.56 9.30
N ASN A 3 -27.99 9.93 10.25
CA ASN A 3 -27.19 9.38 11.27
C ASN A 3 -26.25 8.37 10.81
N GLN A 4 -26.47 7.83 9.66
CA GLN A 4 -25.56 6.88 9.14
C GLN A 4 -24.24 7.45 8.86
N ASN A 5 -24.18 8.71 8.54
CA ASN A 5 -22.91 9.34 8.29
C ASN A 5 -22.06 9.38 9.52
N ASP A 6 -22.66 9.54 10.67
CA ASP A 6 -21.88 9.60 11.87
C ASP A 6 -21.26 8.26 12.17
N ARG A 7 -22.00 7.19 12.00
CA ARG A 7 -21.43 5.88 12.20
C ARG A 7 -20.39 5.56 11.18
N TYR A 8 -20.54 6.17 10.02
CA TYR A 8 -19.65 5.89 8.93
C TYR A 8 -18.22 6.21 9.26
N TYR A 9 -17.99 7.13 10.16
CA TYR A 9 -16.64 7.54 10.49
C TYR A 9 -16.15 7.01 11.83
N GLN A 10 -16.64 5.87 12.24
CA GLN A 10 -16.11 5.21 13.41
C GLN A 10 -14.75 4.64 13.09
N PRO A 11 -13.91 4.40 14.11
CA PRO A 11 -12.58 3.86 13.83
C PRO A 11 -12.60 2.55 13.04
N SER A 12 -13.58 1.70 13.31
CA SER A 12 -13.68 0.47 12.54
C SER A 12 -13.99 0.78 11.09
N ASP A 13 -14.74 1.86 10.85
CA ASP A 13 -15.06 2.23 9.47
C ASP A 13 -13.84 2.75 8.75
N ILE A 14 -12.94 3.43 9.44
CA ILE A 14 -11.69 3.85 8.82
C ILE A 14 -10.92 2.63 8.36
N LYS A 15 -10.79 1.64 9.22
CA LYS A 15 -10.07 0.42 8.85
C LYS A 15 -10.71 -0.22 7.63
N ASP A 16 -12.04 -0.32 7.62
CA ASP A 16 -12.73 -0.94 6.50
C ASP A 16 -12.52 -0.13 5.22
N ALA A 17 -12.54 1.19 5.33
CA ALA A 17 -12.31 2.03 4.17
C ALA A 17 -10.90 1.83 3.63
N LEU A 18 -9.91 1.74 4.51
CA LEU A 18 -8.54 1.52 4.07
C LEU A 18 -8.39 0.17 3.39
N GLN A 19 -9.02 -0.86 3.95
CA GLN A 19 -8.95 -2.19 3.35
C GLN A 19 -9.62 -2.21 1.98
N THR A 20 -10.74 -1.51 1.85
CA THR A 20 -11.44 -1.44 0.57
C THR A 20 -10.57 -0.74 -0.47
N ILE A 21 -9.97 0.39 -0.10
CA ILE A 21 -9.12 1.12 -1.03
C ILE A 21 -7.92 0.28 -1.43
N GLN A 22 -7.32 -0.42 -0.47
CA GLN A 22 -6.20 -1.30 -0.77
C GLN A 22 -6.59 -2.38 -1.78
N GLN A 23 -7.74 -3.00 -1.59
CA GLN A 23 -8.20 -4.03 -2.50
C GLN A 23 -8.46 -3.47 -3.88
N LEU A 24 -9.09 -2.30 -3.96
CA LEU A 24 -9.37 -1.68 -5.24
C LEU A 24 -8.07 -1.32 -5.96
N PHE A 25 -7.13 -0.73 -5.25
CA PHE A 25 -5.84 -0.37 -5.83
C PHE A 25 -5.14 -1.60 -6.39
N ASN A 26 -5.08 -2.67 -5.60
CA ASN A 26 -4.37 -3.88 -6.03
C ASN A 26 -5.00 -4.51 -7.27
N ARG A 27 -6.28 -4.28 -7.51
CA ARG A 27 -6.92 -4.82 -8.69
C ARG A 27 -6.51 -4.13 -9.96
N TYR A 28 -6.16 -2.85 -9.90
CA TYR A 28 -5.86 -2.12 -11.12
C TYR A 28 -4.38 -1.78 -11.30
N THR A 29 -3.52 -2.30 -10.44
CA THR A 29 -2.10 -1.96 -10.54
C THR A 29 -1.49 -2.31 -11.89
N ASP A 30 -2.00 -3.36 -12.55
CA ASP A 30 -1.49 -3.79 -13.83
C ASP A 30 -2.41 -3.42 -15.00
N ALA A 31 -3.49 -2.72 -14.73
CA ALA A 31 -4.44 -2.38 -15.79
C ALA A 31 -3.84 -1.34 -16.74
N PRO A 32 -4.33 -1.28 -17.97
CA PRO A 32 -3.85 -0.23 -18.88
C PRO A 32 -4.12 1.15 -18.32
N LEU A 33 -3.16 2.04 -18.49
CA LEU A 33 -3.26 3.38 -17.93
C LEU A 33 -4.09 4.26 -18.85
N THR A 34 -5.36 4.42 -18.50
CA THR A 34 -6.27 5.29 -19.25
C THR A 34 -6.59 6.50 -18.41
N GLN A 35 -7.18 7.50 -19.04
CA GLN A 35 -7.58 8.69 -18.31
C GLN A 35 -8.61 8.35 -17.24
N GLU A 36 -9.54 7.44 -17.56
CA GLU A 36 -10.53 7.02 -16.58
C GLU A 36 -9.89 6.38 -15.37
N LEU A 37 -8.85 5.58 -15.60
CA LEU A 37 -8.18 4.94 -14.49
C LEU A 37 -7.43 5.97 -13.65
N ILE A 38 -6.78 6.91 -14.29
CA ILE A 38 -6.08 7.96 -13.57
C ILE A 38 -7.06 8.76 -12.71
N ASP A 39 -8.21 9.10 -13.28
CA ASP A 39 -9.22 9.86 -12.53
C ASP A 39 -9.74 9.08 -11.35
N TYR A 40 -10.00 7.80 -11.55
CA TYR A 40 -10.46 6.93 -10.48
C TYR A 40 -9.41 6.83 -9.37
N HIS A 41 -8.16 6.62 -9.78
CA HIS A 41 -7.05 6.52 -8.84
C HIS A 41 -6.94 7.81 -8.01
N GLN A 42 -7.05 8.95 -8.67
CA GLN A 42 -6.94 10.22 -7.97
C GLN A 42 -8.08 10.44 -7.00
N LYS A 43 -9.27 9.94 -7.31
CA LYS A 43 -10.37 10.01 -6.37
C LYS A 43 -10.08 9.22 -5.11
N LEU A 44 -9.47 8.04 -5.25
CA LEU A 44 -9.12 7.25 -4.08
C LEU A 44 -8.06 7.95 -3.24
N VAL A 45 -7.02 8.49 -3.89
CA VAL A 45 -5.98 9.20 -3.17
C VAL A 45 -6.57 10.43 -2.47
N ASN A 46 -7.44 11.13 -3.16
CA ASN A 46 -8.07 12.31 -2.58
C ASN A 46 -8.91 11.96 -1.36
N GLN A 47 -9.61 10.83 -1.42
CA GLN A 47 -10.40 10.38 -0.28
C GLN A 47 -9.50 10.11 0.92
N LEU A 48 -8.35 9.51 0.68
CA LEU A 48 -7.40 9.28 1.76
C LEU A 48 -6.89 10.59 2.35
N GLN A 49 -6.56 11.55 1.49
CA GLN A 49 -5.95 12.79 1.94
C GLN A 49 -6.92 13.75 2.60
N THR A 50 -8.12 13.85 2.06
CA THR A 50 -9.03 14.90 2.50
C THR A 50 -10.11 14.41 3.43
N ASN A 51 -10.39 13.12 3.47
CA ASN A 51 -11.41 12.58 4.35
C ASN A 51 -10.85 11.73 5.46
N LEU A 52 -10.09 10.71 5.10
CA LEU A 52 -9.68 9.73 6.09
C LEU A 52 -8.51 10.21 6.95
N LEU A 53 -7.54 10.88 6.34
CA LEU A 53 -6.39 11.36 7.09
C LEU A 53 -6.79 12.40 8.14
N PRO A 54 -7.59 13.43 7.79
CA PRO A 54 -8.01 14.37 8.82
C PRO A 54 -8.83 13.70 9.91
N LEU A 55 -9.65 12.74 9.56
CA LEU A 55 -10.47 12.05 10.54
C LEU A 55 -9.62 11.25 11.51
N ALA A 56 -8.60 10.56 10.99
CA ALA A 56 -7.70 9.79 11.84
C ALA A 56 -6.94 10.71 12.80
N ARG A 57 -6.54 11.86 12.31
CA ARG A 57 -5.87 12.84 13.16
C ARG A 57 -6.81 13.36 14.25
N GLN A 58 -8.04 13.63 13.87
CA GLN A 58 -9.02 14.13 14.81
C GLN A 58 -9.30 13.11 15.91
N GLN A 59 -9.26 11.84 15.57
CA GLN A 59 -9.51 10.78 16.53
C GLN A 59 -8.24 10.35 17.27
N HIS A 60 -7.12 11.01 17.01
CA HIS A 60 -5.84 10.72 17.65
C HIS A 60 -5.39 9.28 17.44
N GLU A 61 -5.65 8.76 16.23
CA GLU A 61 -5.29 7.39 15.91
C GLU A 61 -4.01 7.38 15.10
N GLN A 62 -2.89 7.47 15.78
CA GLN A 62 -1.61 7.58 15.10
C GLN A 62 -1.34 6.41 14.16
N LEU A 63 -1.72 5.21 14.57
CA LEU A 63 -1.55 4.06 13.69
C LEU A 63 -2.28 4.27 12.37
N ARG A 64 -3.50 4.77 12.41
CA ARG A 64 -4.24 5.01 11.18
C ARG A 64 -3.64 6.12 10.36
N VAL A 65 -3.15 7.18 11.02
CA VAL A 65 -2.45 8.25 10.31
C VAL A 65 -1.26 7.69 9.55
N ASP A 66 -0.47 6.83 10.20
CA ASP A 66 0.71 6.25 9.56
C ASP A 66 0.32 5.35 8.40
N GLN A 67 -0.74 4.56 8.56
CA GLN A 67 -1.21 3.68 7.50
C GLN A 67 -1.70 4.47 6.30
N ILE A 68 -2.48 5.52 6.54
CA ILE A 68 -3.00 6.35 5.45
C ILE A 68 -1.86 7.04 4.72
N THR A 69 -0.90 7.57 5.45
CA THR A 69 0.25 8.23 4.85
C THR A 69 1.04 7.26 3.97
N SER A 70 1.22 6.04 4.45
CA SER A 70 1.91 5.01 3.68
C SER A 70 1.15 4.67 2.41
N MET A 71 -0.16 4.52 2.50
CA MET A 71 -0.98 4.21 1.33
C MET A 71 -0.89 5.30 0.28
N ILE A 72 -0.95 6.56 0.72
CA ILE A 72 -0.86 7.68 -0.20
C ILE A 72 0.49 7.64 -0.93
N ALA A 73 1.56 7.38 -0.20
CA ALA A 73 2.90 7.34 -0.81
C ALA A 73 2.98 6.24 -1.87
N VAL A 74 2.49 5.06 -1.55
CA VAL A 74 2.50 3.93 -2.48
C VAL A 74 1.70 4.26 -3.73
N MET A 75 0.52 4.82 -3.55
CA MET A 75 -0.36 5.11 -4.68
C MET A 75 0.20 6.22 -5.54
N GLN A 76 0.84 7.21 -4.95
CA GLN A 76 1.47 8.26 -5.73
C GLN A 76 2.68 7.74 -6.50
N ASP A 77 3.44 6.82 -5.91
CA ASP A 77 4.57 6.20 -6.61
C ASP A 77 4.08 5.37 -7.79
N TRP A 78 2.97 4.67 -7.62
CA TRP A 78 2.39 3.88 -8.70
C TRP A 78 2.11 4.77 -9.92
N LEU A 79 1.46 5.89 -9.69
CA LEU A 79 1.10 6.77 -10.80
C LEU A 79 2.35 7.32 -11.47
N LYS A 80 3.35 7.71 -10.68
CA LYS A 80 4.59 8.21 -11.23
C LYS A 80 5.28 7.19 -12.13
N LEU A 81 5.38 5.96 -11.64
CA LEU A 81 6.00 4.89 -12.41
C LEU A 81 5.24 4.62 -13.70
N ARG A 82 3.91 4.52 -13.60
CA ARG A 82 3.12 4.17 -14.76
C ARG A 82 3.12 5.30 -15.80
N LEU A 83 3.12 6.55 -15.37
CA LEU A 83 3.22 7.66 -16.30
C LEU A 83 4.56 7.70 -17.00
N ALA A 84 5.60 7.18 -16.35
CA ALA A 84 6.93 7.10 -16.96
C ALA A 84 7.09 5.86 -17.82
N GLY A 85 6.02 5.08 -17.99
CA GLY A 85 6.09 3.86 -18.79
C GLY A 85 6.78 2.72 -18.09
N ARG A 86 6.90 2.78 -16.78
CA ARG A 86 7.59 1.75 -16.01
C ARG A 86 6.60 0.89 -15.25
N PRO A 87 6.90 -0.39 -15.06
CA PRO A 87 5.97 -1.25 -14.34
C PRO A 87 6.03 -1.01 -12.84
N PHE A 88 4.91 -1.31 -12.20
CA PHE A 88 4.84 -1.28 -10.75
C PHE A 88 4.92 -2.73 -10.30
N ASN A 89 6.06 -3.13 -9.78
CA ASN A 89 6.31 -4.54 -9.44
C ASN A 89 6.00 -4.83 -7.99
N GLY A 90 4.74 -4.76 -7.66
CA GLY A 90 4.35 -5.01 -6.30
C GLY A 90 2.88 -4.80 -6.08
N ARG A 91 2.50 -4.78 -4.84
CA ARG A 91 1.13 -4.54 -4.45
C ARG A 91 1.14 -3.89 -3.08
N MET A 92 -0.03 -3.51 -2.62
CA MET A 92 -0.14 -2.97 -1.27
C MET A 92 -0.60 -4.08 -0.35
N ARG A 93 0.09 -4.22 0.78
CA ARG A 93 -0.29 -5.20 1.77
C ARG A 93 -0.05 -4.61 3.15
N HIS A 94 -1.03 -4.76 4.02
CA HIS A 94 -0.98 -4.13 5.34
C HIS A 94 -0.72 -2.62 5.20
N PHE A 95 -1.31 -2.06 4.14
CA PHE A 95 -1.32 -0.63 3.85
C PHE A 95 0.06 -0.05 3.53
N ARG A 96 0.95 -0.89 2.98
CA ARG A 96 2.23 -0.42 2.49
C ARG A 96 2.69 -1.28 1.33
N PHE A 97 3.69 -0.80 0.63
CA PHE A 97 4.18 -1.47 -0.56
C PHE A 97 4.84 -2.79 -0.22
N GLU A 98 4.52 -3.81 -0.99
CA GLU A 98 5.19 -5.10 -0.90
C GLU A 98 5.63 -5.49 -2.30
N SER A 99 6.93 -5.69 -2.48
CA SER A 99 7.46 -6.03 -3.78
C SER A 99 7.08 -7.43 -4.20
N ASN A 100 6.79 -7.60 -5.48
CA ASN A 100 6.58 -8.93 -6.03
C ASN A 100 7.87 -9.69 -6.16
N GLN A 101 9.03 -8.98 -6.11
CA GLN A 101 10.26 -9.64 -6.27
C GLN A 101 10.72 -10.10 -4.95
N GLN A 102 10.40 -11.26 -4.61
CA GLN A 102 10.78 -11.77 -3.36
C GLN A 102 12.20 -12.04 -3.38
N PRO A 103 12.85 -11.62 -2.42
CA PRO A 103 14.23 -11.87 -2.35
C PRO A 103 14.37 -13.28 -2.07
N SER A 104 13.61 -13.90 -2.32
CA SER A 104 13.75 -15.18 -2.12
C SER A 104 14.96 -15.68 -2.58
N PHE A 105 15.29 -15.37 -2.71
CA PHE A 105 16.17 -15.68 -3.06
C PHE A 105 16.94 -15.14 -2.42
N LYS A 106 16.94 -14.75 -1.62
CA LYS A 106 17.44 -14.17 -0.93
C LYS A 106 17.82 -14.59 0.01
N ARG A 107 18.02 -15.15 -0.12
CA ARG A 107 18.30 -15.59 0.73
C ARG A 107 19.05 -16.11 1.04
N ARG A 108 19.47 -16.34 0.59
CA ARG A 108 20.03 -16.97 0.82
C ARG A 108 20.81 -16.94 1.16
N VAL A 109 21.02 -17.05 0.93
CA VAL A 109 21.56 -17.09 1.42
C VAL A 109 22.19 -17.21 1.90
N HIS A 110 22.59 -17.36 1.76
CA HIS A 110 22.95 -17.64 2.39
C HIS A 110 23.56 -17.85 2.69
N LYS A 111 23.88 -18.10 2.62
CA LYS A 111 24.25 -18.58 3.04
C LYS A 111 24.86 -18.75 3.25
N ILE A 112 25.18 -18.84 3.02
CA ILE A 112 25.54 -19.31 3.41
C ILE A 112 26.05 -19.41 3.76
N ARG A 113 26.58 -19.45 3.65
CA ARG A 113 26.85 -19.95 4.25
C ARG A 113 27.21 -20.17 4.50
N GLY A 114 27.72 -20.14 4.21
CA GLY A 114 27.94 -20.75 4.73
C GLY A 114 28.34 -20.97 4.68
N ASN A 115 29.03 -21.27 4.38
CA ASN A 115 29.18 -21.91 4.71
C ASN A 115 29.44 -21.97 4.80
N ALA A 116 29.87 -21.72 4.77
CA ALA A 116 30.02 -22.26 5.21
C ALA A 116 30.30 -22.43 5.28
N ASN A 117 31.04 -22.60 4.81
CA ASN A 117 31.07 -23.16 5.21
C ASN A 117 31.15 -23.13 5.31
N HIS A 118 31.47 -22.87 5.17
CA HIS A 118 31.49 -23.45 5.50
C HIS A 118 31.65 -23.51 5.69
N ARG A 119 32.42 -23.53 5.84
CA ARG A 119 32.63 -24.27 6.20
C ARG A 119 32.88 -24.49 6.46
N ALA A 120 33.31 -24.16 6.57
CA ALA A 120 33.46 -24.76 6.94
C ALA A 120 33.74 -24.98 6.94
N SER A 121 34.16 -24.90 6.72
CA SER A 121 34.22 -25.40 6.97
C SER A 121 34.34 -25.37 6.87
N ARG A 122 34.64 -25.22 6.92
CA ARG A 122 34.66 -25.62 7.02
C ARG A 122 34.62 -25.57 7.14
N HIS A 123 35.37 -25.58 6.97
CA HIS A 123 35.25 -26.00 7.14
C HIS A 123 35.14 -26.02 7.10
#